data_d25592ca267c9598298950e5041e9116
#
_entry.id   d25592ca267c9598298950e5041e9116
#
_cell.length_a   1.000
_cell.length_b   1.000
_cell.length_c   1.000
_cell.angle_alpha   90.00
_cell.angle_beta   90.00
_cell.angle_gamma   90.00
#
_symmetry.space_group_name_H-M   'P 1'
#
loop_
_entity.id
_entity.type
_entity.pdbx_description
1 polymer ?
#
loop_
_entity_poly.entity_id
_entity_poly.type
_entity_poly.pdbx_seq_one_letter_code
_entity_poly.pdbx_strand_id
1 'polypeptide(L)'
;MYVNRHLETVLQKASKMFGAVLVTGPRQVGKTTLLRNFSRGAAYVTLDDPMQLHAAIEEPSTFFKDNDPPVFVDEIQYAPNLFPYIKMQVDEKQGKGLFYLSGSQQFKLMKNVGESLAGRLGVLNLLGFSMREYQKSSFNEAFLPTQEYFARRKAELKPLSYDELWKLIHRGSMPDLLLNEDYDWQLFYASYVKTYIERDVRELTQVGDEVKFIKFMIATASVTGQLLNLTSLARDVGISVTTAERWLSILVTSNIVYLLKPYANNVLKRAVKTPKLYFLDTGLAAYLTKWTTAAVLKNGAMAGAFFETFVIAEIIKSYYNQGIAEPPLYFYRDKEHQEIDLLIEDNGVLYPLEMKKHADPKVSDTKAFAVLDSIPGIQRGCGGVICTYDKLVTLKDNDKVIPIAYI
;
A
#
# COMPACT_ATOMS: atom_id res chain seq x y z
N MET A 1 -20.53 0.94 -11.00
CA MET A 1 -20.81 2.11 -10.13
C MET A 1 -19.47 2.62 -9.59
N TYR A 2 -19.14 3.92 -9.68
CA TYR A 2 -17.90 4.47 -9.14
C TYR A 2 -17.98 4.54 -7.61
N VAL A 3 -16.90 4.11 -6.93
CA VAL A 3 -16.72 4.28 -5.49
C VAL A 3 -15.69 5.37 -5.29
N ASN A 4 -16.06 6.42 -4.56
CA ASN A 4 -15.17 7.55 -4.27
C ASN A 4 -13.93 7.04 -3.52
N ARG A 5 -12.75 7.46 -4.00
CA ARG A 5 -11.49 7.12 -3.37
C ARG A 5 -11.12 8.18 -2.35
N HIS A 6 -10.66 7.76 -1.21
CA HIS A 6 -10.21 8.69 -0.17
C HIS A 6 -9.04 9.56 -0.63
N LEU A 7 -8.22 9.05 -1.55
CA LEU A 7 -7.12 9.79 -2.16
C LEU A 7 -7.57 11.03 -2.96
N GLU A 8 -8.84 11.13 -3.37
CA GLU A 8 -9.36 12.28 -4.14
C GLU A 8 -9.14 13.62 -3.44
N THR A 9 -9.28 13.65 -2.11
CA THR A 9 -9.05 14.85 -1.31
C THR A 9 -7.61 15.36 -1.44
N VAL A 10 -6.64 14.42 -1.42
CA VAL A 10 -5.22 14.76 -1.58
C VAL A 10 -4.89 15.08 -3.03
N LEU A 11 -5.48 14.36 -3.97
CA LEU A 11 -5.36 14.63 -5.40
C LEU A 11 -5.82 16.06 -5.74
N GLN A 12 -6.92 16.52 -5.13
CA GLN A 12 -7.38 17.89 -5.28
C GLN A 12 -6.40 18.92 -4.70
N LYS A 13 -5.77 18.64 -3.56
CA LYS A 13 -4.72 19.51 -3.01
C LYS A 13 -3.49 19.51 -3.92
N ALA A 14 -3.04 18.35 -4.35
CA ALA A 14 -1.88 18.20 -5.22
C ALA A 14 -2.07 18.93 -6.57
N SER A 15 -3.25 18.84 -7.17
CA SER A 15 -3.57 19.53 -8.43
C SER A 15 -3.54 21.06 -8.33
N LYS A 16 -3.72 21.62 -7.12
CA LYS A 16 -3.57 23.05 -6.86
C LYS A 16 -2.13 23.48 -6.53
N MET A 17 -1.28 22.53 -6.18
CA MET A 17 0.11 22.79 -5.78
C MET A 17 1.11 22.55 -6.90
N PHE A 18 0.89 21.53 -7.71
CA PHE A 18 1.84 21.05 -8.72
C PHE A 18 1.29 21.24 -10.14
N GLY A 19 2.20 21.51 -11.10
CA GLY A 19 1.85 21.56 -12.53
C GLY A 19 1.47 20.17 -13.08
N ALA A 20 2.09 19.13 -12.55
CA ALA A 20 1.78 17.74 -12.88
C ALA A 20 1.49 16.92 -11.61
N VAL A 21 0.57 15.94 -11.69
CA VAL A 21 0.30 14.98 -10.62
C VAL A 21 0.35 13.56 -11.20
N LEU A 22 1.19 12.72 -10.59
CA LEU A 22 1.33 11.31 -10.93
C LEU A 22 0.63 10.44 -9.86
N VAL A 23 -0.32 9.62 -10.29
CA VAL A 23 -0.90 8.56 -9.46
C VAL A 23 -0.26 7.24 -9.85
N THR A 24 0.46 6.63 -8.91
CA THR A 24 1.12 5.34 -9.07
C THR A 24 0.53 4.29 -8.11
N GLY A 25 0.86 3.02 -8.31
CA GLY A 25 0.37 1.92 -7.48
C GLY A 25 0.20 0.62 -8.28
N PRO A 26 -0.19 -0.48 -7.64
CA PRO A 26 -0.35 -1.77 -8.30
C PRO A 26 -1.30 -1.72 -9.51
N ARG A 27 -1.23 -2.74 -10.37
CA ARG A 27 -2.24 -2.91 -11.44
C ARG A 27 -3.62 -3.15 -10.85
N GLN A 28 -4.65 -2.79 -11.61
CA GLN A 28 -6.06 -3.04 -11.30
C GLN A 28 -6.60 -2.40 -9.99
N VAL A 29 -5.86 -1.46 -9.38
CA VAL A 29 -6.34 -0.71 -8.20
C VAL A 29 -7.23 0.49 -8.54
N GLY A 30 -7.45 0.76 -9.84
CA GLY A 30 -8.37 1.81 -10.32
C GLY A 30 -7.72 3.18 -10.54
N LYS A 31 -6.41 3.28 -10.85
CA LYS A 31 -5.71 4.55 -11.16
C LYS A 31 -6.38 5.32 -12.30
N THR A 32 -6.55 4.67 -13.45
CA THR A 32 -7.21 5.25 -14.63
C THR A 32 -8.63 5.70 -14.32
N THR A 33 -9.39 4.87 -13.59
CA THR A 33 -10.78 5.18 -13.18
C THR A 33 -10.83 6.40 -12.27
N LEU A 34 -9.93 6.48 -11.29
CA LEU A 34 -9.80 7.64 -10.40
C LEU A 34 -9.50 8.91 -11.18
N LEU A 35 -8.45 8.90 -12.01
CA LEU A 35 -8.03 10.09 -12.75
C LEU A 35 -9.04 10.52 -13.80
N ARG A 36 -9.67 9.60 -14.54
CA ARG A 36 -10.77 9.91 -15.48
C ARG A 36 -11.96 10.58 -14.78
N ASN A 37 -12.29 10.10 -13.58
CA ASN A 37 -13.40 10.69 -12.82
C ASN A 37 -13.02 12.05 -12.24
N PHE A 38 -11.78 12.23 -11.79
CA PHE A 38 -11.30 13.45 -11.18
C PHE A 38 -11.03 14.55 -12.21
N SER A 39 -10.35 14.24 -13.32
CA SER A 39 -9.94 15.21 -14.35
C SER A 39 -10.99 15.41 -15.45
N ARG A 40 -12.28 15.39 -15.08
CA ARG A 40 -13.36 15.65 -16.03
C ARG A 40 -13.18 17.01 -16.72
N GLY A 41 -13.14 16.99 -18.06
CA GLY A 41 -12.89 18.17 -18.88
C GLY A 41 -11.43 18.32 -19.33
N ALA A 42 -10.48 17.54 -18.82
CA ALA A 42 -9.16 17.39 -19.41
C ALA A 42 -9.18 16.43 -20.61
N ALA A 43 -8.31 16.65 -21.57
CA ALA A 43 -8.07 15.69 -22.64
C ALA A 43 -7.59 14.35 -22.03
N TYR A 44 -7.99 13.22 -22.63
CA TYR A 44 -7.54 11.89 -22.20
C TYR A 44 -6.80 11.20 -23.33
N VAL A 45 -5.61 10.73 -23.06
CA VAL A 45 -4.80 9.92 -23.96
C VAL A 45 -4.19 8.75 -23.22
N THR A 46 -4.19 7.58 -23.83
CA THR A 46 -3.53 6.37 -23.28
C THR A 46 -2.39 5.93 -24.17
N LEU A 47 -1.25 5.62 -23.55
CA LEU A 47 -0.09 5.07 -24.24
C LEU A 47 -0.16 3.54 -24.44
N ASP A 48 -1.30 2.92 -24.07
CA ASP A 48 -1.64 1.57 -24.55
C ASP A 48 -2.11 1.59 -26.03
N ASP A 49 -2.50 2.76 -26.56
CA ASP A 49 -2.77 2.94 -28.00
C ASP A 49 -1.42 3.05 -28.75
N PRO A 50 -1.13 2.13 -29.70
CA PRO A 50 0.15 2.12 -30.43
C PRO A 50 0.42 3.41 -31.23
N MET A 51 -0.61 4.07 -31.74
CA MET A 51 -0.44 5.31 -32.52
C MET A 51 -0.08 6.46 -31.60
N GLN A 52 -0.75 6.56 -30.43
CA GLN A 52 -0.41 7.56 -29.42
C GLN A 52 0.98 7.34 -28.82
N LEU A 53 1.33 6.08 -28.57
CA LEU A 53 2.67 5.72 -28.09
C LEU A 53 3.76 6.09 -29.11
N HIS A 54 3.54 5.77 -30.39
CA HIS A 54 4.47 6.13 -31.46
C HIS A 54 4.68 7.65 -31.54
N ALA A 55 3.60 8.43 -31.57
CA ALA A 55 3.63 9.88 -31.57
C ALA A 55 4.38 10.44 -30.33
N ALA A 56 4.11 9.87 -29.14
CA ALA A 56 4.75 10.27 -27.89
C ALA A 56 6.26 10.00 -27.88
N ILE A 57 6.73 8.94 -28.53
CA ILE A 57 8.15 8.56 -28.59
C ILE A 57 8.89 9.37 -29.66
N GLU A 58 8.36 9.40 -30.89
CA GLU A 58 9.07 9.97 -32.05
C GLU A 58 8.92 11.50 -32.13
N GLU A 59 7.74 12.04 -31.79
CA GLU A 59 7.42 13.45 -31.97
C GLU A 59 6.75 14.06 -30.72
N PRO A 60 7.42 14.11 -29.54
CA PRO A 60 6.83 14.58 -28.28
C PRO A 60 6.25 16.01 -28.36
N SER A 61 6.87 16.87 -29.16
CA SER A 61 6.40 18.25 -29.34
C SER A 61 5.06 18.32 -30.07
N THR A 62 4.87 17.48 -31.09
CA THR A 62 3.61 17.35 -31.85
C THR A 62 2.56 16.65 -31.01
N PHE A 63 2.95 15.59 -30.27
CA PHE A 63 2.05 14.90 -29.35
C PHE A 63 1.34 15.86 -28.38
N PHE A 64 2.06 16.84 -27.81
CA PHE A 64 1.43 17.83 -26.92
C PHE A 64 0.72 18.98 -27.64
N LYS A 65 0.89 19.18 -28.94
CA LYS A 65 0.02 20.09 -29.73
C LYS A 65 -1.36 19.49 -29.92
N ASP A 66 -1.42 18.17 -30.12
CA ASP A 66 -2.69 17.44 -30.28
C ASP A 66 -3.37 17.14 -28.92
N ASN A 67 -2.59 17.13 -27.83
CA ASN A 67 -3.03 16.84 -26.47
C ASN A 67 -2.69 18.03 -25.52
N ASP A 68 -3.25 19.21 -25.80
CA ASP A 68 -2.98 20.43 -25.02
C ASP A 68 -3.50 20.33 -23.58
N PRO A 69 -2.74 20.76 -22.57
CA PRO A 69 -3.18 20.75 -21.16
C PRO A 69 -4.41 21.64 -20.89
N PRO A 70 -5.32 21.23 -19.98
CA PRO A 70 -5.14 20.11 -19.07
C PRO A 70 -5.36 18.74 -19.74
N VAL A 71 -4.42 17.80 -19.50
CA VAL A 71 -4.45 16.48 -20.13
C VAL A 71 -4.16 15.37 -19.10
N PHE A 72 -4.87 14.25 -19.24
CA PHE A 72 -4.57 13.00 -18.53
C PHE A 72 -3.87 12.04 -19.49
N VAL A 73 -2.59 11.76 -19.22
CA VAL A 73 -1.78 10.75 -19.93
C VAL A 73 -1.73 9.47 -19.10
N ASP A 74 -2.35 8.42 -19.61
CA ASP A 74 -2.41 7.11 -18.97
C ASP A 74 -1.22 6.25 -19.41
N GLU A 75 -0.66 5.44 -18.49
CA GLU A 75 0.49 4.55 -18.67
C GLU A 75 1.77 5.28 -19.14
N ILE A 76 2.06 6.43 -18.51
CA ILE A 76 3.19 7.34 -18.86
C ILE A 76 4.56 6.63 -18.87
N GLN A 77 4.73 5.48 -18.18
CA GLN A 77 5.97 4.73 -18.15
C GLN A 77 6.42 4.20 -19.52
N TYR A 78 5.51 4.16 -20.50
CA TYR A 78 5.86 3.72 -21.86
C TYR A 78 6.55 4.81 -22.68
N ALA A 79 6.37 6.09 -22.32
CA ALA A 79 7.05 7.21 -22.98
C ALA A 79 7.72 8.17 -21.97
N PRO A 80 8.77 7.73 -21.25
CA PRO A 80 9.45 8.58 -20.26
C PRO A 80 10.13 9.82 -20.86
N ASN A 81 10.38 9.83 -22.17
CA ASN A 81 10.86 10.98 -22.94
C ASN A 81 9.87 12.15 -22.97
N LEU A 82 8.61 11.96 -22.55
CA LEU A 82 7.65 13.05 -22.38
C LEU A 82 7.94 13.95 -21.17
N PHE A 83 8.64 13.46 -20.12
CA PHE A 83 8.87 14.25 -18.90
C PHE A 83 9.60 15.58 -19.11
N PRO A 84 10.65 15.70 -19.95
CA PRO A 84 11.25 16.98 -20.27
C PRO A 84 10.27 17.97 -20.91
N TYR A 85 9.39 17.49 -21.79
CA TYR A 85 8.38 18.33 -22.45
C TYR A 85 7.29 18.78 -21.49
N ILE A 86 6.84 17.89 -20.60
CA ILE A 86 5.91 18.23 -19.49
C ILE A 86 6.54 19.34 -18.64
N LYS A 87 7.82 19.22 -18.29
CA LYS A 87 8.55 20.26 -17.56
C LYS A 87 8.51 21.60 -18.28
N MET A 88 8.87 21.62 -19.56
CA MET A 88 8.87 22.83 -20.37
C MET A 88 7.49 23.51 -20.37
N GLN A 89 6.42 22.75 -20.60
CA GLN A 89 5.06 23.31 -20.62
C GLN A 89 4.59 23.79 -19.24
N VAL A 90 4.96 23.08 -18.15
CA VAL A 90 4.65 23.55 -16.79
C VAL A 90 5.37 24.85 -16.48
N ASP A 91 6.64 24.99 -16.90
CA ASP A 91 7.44 26.21 -16.70
C ASP A 91 6.94 27.37 -17.55
N GLU A 92 6.55 27.12 -18.80
CA GLU A 92 6.04 28.14 -19.73
C GLU A 92 4.63 28.62 -19.32
N LYS A 93 3.70 27.72 -19.10
CA LYS A 93 2.31 28.06 -18.74
C LYS A 93 2.15 28.52 -17.29
N GLN A 94 3.12 28.23 -16.41
CA GLN A 94 3.11 28.50 -14.96
C GLN A 94 1.79 28.06 -14.26
N GLY A 95 1.09 27.12 -14.86
CA GLY A 95 -0.20 26.61 -14.41
C GLY A 95 -0.06 25.46 -13.41
N LYS A 96 -1.15 25.20 -12.71
CA LYS A 96 -1.30 24.05 -11.80
C LYS A 96 -2.35 23.09 -12.34
N GLY A 97 -2.21 21.78 -12.05
CA GLY A 97 -3.14 20.78 -12.54
C GLY A 97 -3.20 20.65 -14.06
N LEU A 98 -2.08 20.95 -14.74
CA LEU A 98 -1.99 20.87 -16.20
C LEU A 98 -1.89 19.42 -16.69
N PHE A 99 -1.17 18.58 -15.94
CA PHE A 99 -0.92 17.19 -16.31
C PHE A 99 -1.36 16.23 -15.20
N TYR A 100 -2.22 15.29 -15.55
CA TYR A 100 -2.54 14.13 -14.75
C TYR A 100 -1.88 12.91 -15.38
N LEU A 101 -1.13 12.17 -14.60
CA LEU A 101 -0.34 11.05 -15.10
C LEU A 101 -0.69 9.81 -14.29
N SER A 102 -0.79 8.65 -14.96
CA SER A 102 -0.87 7.36 -14.28
C SER A 102 0.26 6.44 -14.73
N GLY A 103 0.65 5.54 -13.83
CA GLY A 103 1.60 4.51 -14.16
C GLY A 103 1.68 3.41 -13.11
N SER A 104 1.88 2.17 -13.56
CA SER A 104 1.98 1.00 -12.67
C SER A 104 3.43 0.66 -12.28
N GLN A 105 4.42 1.12 -13.07
CA GLN A 105 5.83 0.79 -12.88
C GLN A 105 6.60 1.95 -12.21
N GLN A 106 6.38 2.12 -10.91
CA GLN A 106 6.97 3.21 -10.13
C GLN A 106 8.51 3.27 -10.26
N PHE A 107 9.19 2.14 -10.34
CA PHE A 107 10.66 2.09 -10.46
C PHE A 107 11.18 2.78 -11.73
N LYS A 108 10.58 2.47 -12.89
CA LYS A 108 10.95 3.13 -14.16
C LYS A 108 10.61 4.63 -14.14
N LEU A 109 9.46 4.96 -13.58
CA LEU A 109 8.99 6.33 -13.49
C LEU A 109 9.91 7.18 -12.62
N MET A 110 10.23 6.74 -11.41
CA MET A 110 11.02 7.54 -10.46
C MET A 110 12.47 7.77 -10.92
N LYS A 111 13.07 6.84 -11.66
CA LYS A 111 14.40 7.02 -12.24
C LYS A 111 14.43 8.19 -13.23
N ASN A 112 13.38 8.37 -14.02
CA ASN A 112 13.30 9.40 -15.08
C ASN A 112 12.69 10.73 -14.56
N VAL A 113 11.81 10.66 -13.56
CA VAL A 113 11.13 11.81 -12.95
C VAL A 113 12.07 12.66 -12.11
N GLY A 114 13.01 12.03 -11.37
CA GLY A 114 13.86 12.73 -10.40
C GLY A 114 14.74 13.82 -11.01
N GLU A 115 15.14 13.67 -12.29
CA GLU A 115 15.99 14.64 -12.98
C GLU A 115 15.19 15.75 -13.69
N SER A 116 13.97 15.47 -14.17
CA SER A 116 13.24 16.41 -15.03
C SER A 116 12.12 17.19 -14.34
N LEU A 117 11.39 16.61 -13.37
CA LEU A 117 10.19 17.22 -12.80
C LEU A 117 10.30 17.60 -11.31
N ALA A 118 11.51 17.68 -10.75
CA ALA A 118 11.73 18.07 -9.36
C ALA A 118 11.01 19.40 -9.02
N GLY A 119 10.21 19.41 -7.95
CA GLY A 119 9.41 20.55 -7.50
C GLY A 119 8.16 20.87 -8.34
N ARG A 120 7.91 20.14 -9.45
CA ARG A 120 6.78 20.35 -10.36
C ARG A 120 5.77 19.23 -10.35
N LEU A 121 6.14 18.06 -9.81
CA LEU A 121 5.34 16.84 -9.78
C LEU A 121 4.93 16.49 -8.36
N GLY A 122 3.63 16.32 -8.14
CA GLY A 122 3.09 15.64 -6.98
C GLY A 122 2.96 14.14 -7.27
N VAL A 123 3.52 13.27 -6.41
CA VAL A 123 3.42 11.81 -6.56
C VAL A 123 2.51 11.25 -5.49
N LEU A 124 1.48 10.52 -5.89
CA LEU A 124 0.48 9.92 -5.01
C LEU A 124 0.43 8.40 -5.23
N ASN A 125 0.35 7.64 -4.13
CA ASN A 125 0.25 6.19 -4.17
C ASN A 125 -1.20 5.75 -3.96
N LEU A 126 -1.78 5.04 -4.92
CA LEU A 126 -3.09 4.43 -4.84
C LEU A 126 -2.95 2.92 -4.63
N LEU A 127 -3.50 2.41 -3.54
CA LEU A 127 -3.62 0.97 -3.28
C LEU A 127 -5.02 0.45 -3.63
N GLY A 128 -5.27 -0.84 -3.40
CA GLY A 128 -6.61 -1.41 -3.44
C GLY A 128 -7.58 -0.68 -2.49
N PHE A 129 -8.86 -1.03 -2.50
CA PHE A 129 -9.81 -0.41 -1.56
C PHE A 129 -9.38 -0.64 -0.11
N SER A 130 -9.46 0.42 0.69
CA SER A 130 -9.52 0.24 2.14
C SER A 130 -10.90 -0.31 2.55
N MET A 131 -10.98 -0.90 3.73
CA MET A 131 -12.24 -1.34 4.32
C MET A 131 -13.25 -0.18 4.37
N ARG A 132 -12.77 1.04 4.70
CA ARG A 132 -13.60 2.26 4.73
C ARG A 132 -14.16 2.61 3.35
N GLU A 133 -13.34 2.59 2.30
CA GLU A 133 -13.77 2.86 0.93
C GLU A 133 -14.75 1.80 0.44
N TYR A 134 -14.49 0.51 0.71
CA TYR A 134 -15.41 -0.57 0.39
C TYR A 134 -16.78 -0.38 1.08
N GLN A 135 -16.77 0.03 2.34
CA GLN A 135 -17.98 0.34 3.10
C GLN A 135 -18.61 1.70 2.75
N LYS A 136 -18.02 2.47 1.82
CA LYS A 136 -18.46 3.82 1.44
C LYS A 136 -18.56 4.77 2.63
N SER A 137 -17.60 4.69 3.56
CA SER A 137 -17.44 5.66 4.65
C SER A 137 -16.81 6.93 4.12
N SER A 138 -17.26 8.08 4.60
CA SER A 138 -16.65 9.38 4.31
C SER A 138 -15.46 9.69 5.23
N PHE A 139 -15.28 8.91 6.29
CA PHE A 139 -14.20 9.12 7.25
C PHE A 139 -12.83 8.84 6.63
N ASN A 140 -12.06 9.90 6.44
CA ASN A 140 -10.76 9.87 5.75
C ASN A 140 -9.69 10.54 6.59
N GLU A 141 -9.21 9.85 7.64
CA GLU A 141 -8.08 10.28 8.46
C GLU A 141 -7.08 9.13 8.59
N ALA A 142 -5.79 9.46 8.70
CA ALA A 142 -4.76 8.47 9.04
C ALA A 142 -5.06 7.87 10.42
N PHE A 143 -4.89 6.56 10.55
CA PHE A 143 -5.16 5.89 11.82
C PHE A 143 -4.13 6.31 12.87
N LEU A 144 -4.63 6.81 14.00
CA LEU A 144 -3.86 7.09 15.19
C LEU A 144 -4.71 6.75 16.43
N PRO A 145 -4.24 5.91 17.38
CA PRO A 145 -5.06 5.42 18.49
C PRO A 145 -5.22 6.45 19.60
N THR A 146 -5.75 7.64 19.27
CA THR A 146 -6.05 8.71 20.23
C THR A 146 -7.53 8.78 20.56
N GLN A 147 -7.87 9.38 21.68
CA GLN A 147 -9.25 9.54 22.08
C GLN A 147 -10.04 10.40 21.10
N GLU A 148 -9.42 11.44 20.55
CA GLU A 148 -10.02 12.33 19.55
C GLU A 148 -10.31 11.59 18.25
N TYR A 149 -9.38 10.76 17.77
CA TYR A 149 -9.58 9.92 16.60
C TYR A 149 -10.75 8.96 16.81
N PHE A 150 -10.77 8.24 17.93
CA PHE A 150 -11.86 7.30 18.24
C PHE A 150 -13.21 7.99 18.35
N ALA A 151 -13.27 9.17 18.94
CA ALA A 151 -14.52 9.95 19.06
C ALA A 151 -15.07 10.34 17.68
N ARG A 152 -14.21 10.83 16.76
CA ARG A 152 -14.61 11.18 15.40
C ARG A 152 -15.01 9.95 14.58
N ARG A 153 -14.21 8.87 14.65
CA ARG A 153 -14.48 7.63 13.91
C ARG A 153 -15.75 6.93 14.31
N LYS A 154 -16.13 7.01 15.59
CA LYS A 154 -17.31 6.34 16.17
C LYS A 154 -18.61 6.62 15.41
N ALA A 155 -18.76 7.83 14.85
CA ALA A 155 -19.99 8.24 14.15
C ALA A 155 -20.21 7.47 12.82
N GLU A 156 -19.16 6.93 12.23
CA GLU A 156 -19.22 6.26 10.92
C GLU A 156 -18.80 4.78 10.98
N LEU A 157 -18.84 4.18 12.16
CA LEU A 157 -18.50 2.76 12.31
C LEU A 157 -19.51 1.87 11.59
N LYS A 158 -18.99 0.94 10.80
CA LYS A 158 -19.76 -0.15 10.18
C LYS A 158 -19.06 -1.46 10.51
N PRO A 159 -19.35 -2.05 11.69
CA PRO A 159 -18.73 -3.30 12.09
C PRO A 159 -19.09 -4.42 11.11
N LEU A 160 -18.09 -5.23 10.77
CA LEU A 160 -18.29 -6.49 10.07
C LEU A 160 -18.45 -7.62 11.08
N SER A 161 -19.29 -8.59 10.77
CA SER A 161 -19.26 -9.86 11.48
C SER A 161 -17.91 -10.56 11.29
N TYR A 162 -17.59 -11.50 12.17
CA TYR A 162 -16.34 -12.27 12.07
C TYR A 162 -16.18 -12.96 10.71
N ASP A 163 -17.27 -13.52 10.17
CA ASP A 163 -17.23 -14.22 8.89
C ASP A 163 -17.11 -13.23 7.69
N GLU A 164 -17.75 -12.09 7.74
CA GLU A 164 -17.60 -11.02 6.72
C GLU A 164 -16.18 -10.48 6.70
N LEU A 165 -15.57 -10.25 7.87
CA LEU A 165 -14.19 -9.83 7.98
C LEU A 165 -13.24 -10.85 7.32
N TRP A 166 -13.40 -12.15 7.61
CA TRP A 166 -12.56 -13.18 7.02
C TRP A 166 -12.80 -13.38 5.54
N LYS A 167 -14.03 -13.17 5.07
CA LYS A 167 -14.31 -13.09 3.62
C LYS A 167 -13.54 -11.95 2.97
N LEU A 168 -13.53 -10.76 3.59
CA LEU A 168 -12.79 -9.60 3.10
C LEU A 168 -11.27 -9.86 3.10
N ILE A 169 -10.72 -10.38 4.20
CA ILE A 169 -9.29 -10.76 4.30
C ILE A 169 -8.90 -11.74 3.18
N HIS A 170 -9.72 -12.76 2.94
CA HIS A 170 -9.45 -13.77 1.92
C HIS A 170 -9.63 -13.22 0.50
N ARG A 171 -10.67 -12.40 0.26
CA ARG A 171 -10.96 -11.86 -1.07
C ARG A 171 -9.97 -10.78 -1.50
N GLY A 172 -9.35 -10.08 -0.54
CA GLY A 172 -8.39 -9.01 -0.79
C GLY A 172 -9.04 -7.67 -0.99
N SER A 173 -8.30 -6.74 -1.59
CA SER A 173 -8.66 -5.33 -1.71
C SER A 173 -8.82 -4.84 -3.15
N MET A 174 -8.75 -5.74 -4.13
CA MET A 174 -8.86 -5.37 -5.55
C MET A 174 -10.29 -4.91 -5.86
N PRO A 175 -10.46 -3.67 -6.44
CA PRO A 175 -11.79 -3.09 -6.66
C PRO A 175 -12.75 -3.98 -7.43
N ASP A 176 -12.30 -4.58 -8.54
CA ASP A 176 -13.16 -5.41 -9.38
C ASP A 176 -13.68 -6.66 -8.64
N LEU A 177 -12.84 -7.27 -7.78
CA LEU A 177 -13.28 -8.39 -6.96
C LEU A 177 -14.28 -7.98 -5.88
N LEU A 178 -14.07 -6.81 -5.26
CA LEU A 178 -14.93 -6.37 -4.17
C LEU A 178 -16.28 -5.82 -4.65
N LEU A 179 -16.33 -5.27 -5.86
CA LEU A 179 -17.56 -4.73 -6.44
C LEU A 179 -18.41 -5.77 -7.18
N ASN A 180 -17.83 -6.91 -7.55
CA ASN A 180 -18.47 -7.97 -8.29
C ASN A 180 -18.33 -9.31 -7.53
N GLU A 181 -19.31 -9.62 -6.69
CA GLU A 181 -19.28 -10.82 -5.85
C GLU A 181 -19.21 -12.12 -6.67
N ASP A 182 -19.80 -12.13 -7.88
CA ASP A 182 -19.81 -13.28 -8.78
C ASP A 182 -18.47 -13.54 -9.47
N TYR A 183 -17.49 -12.64 -9.35
CA TYR A 183 -16.18 -12.86 -9.98
C TYR A 183 -15.44 -13.99 -9.28
N ASP A 184 -14.98 -14.94 -10.09
CA ASP A 184 -14.15 -16.05 -9.60
C ASP A 184 -12.81 -15.53 -9.10
N TRP A 185 -12.62 -15.64 -7.79
CA TRP A 185 -11.43 -15.17 -7.08
C TRP A 185 -10.15 -15.86 -7.56
N GLN A 186 -10.22 -17.17 -7.84
CA GLN A 186 -9.05 -17.94 -8.25
C GLN A 186 -8.62 -17.57 -9.68
N LEU A 187 -9.59 -17.47 -10.59
CA LEU A 187 -9.35 -17.04 -11.97
C LEU A 187 -8.80 -15.62 -12.03
N PHE A 188 -9.34 -14.72 -11.20
CA PHE A 188 -8.87 -13.34 -11.12
C PHE A 188 -7.39 -13.26 -10.74
N TYR A 189 -6.99 -13.86 -9.61
CA TYR A 189 -5.58 -13.80 -9.17
C TYR A 189 -4.65 -14.62 -10.06
N ALA A 190 -5.10 -15.72 -10.66
CA ALA A 190 -4.32 -16.44 -11.67
C ALA A 190 -3.97 -15.53 -12.85
N SER A 191 -4.96 -14.81 -13.37
CA SER A 191 -4.78 -13.85 -14.46
C SER A 191 -3.94 -12.64 -14.04
N TYR A 192 -4.17 -12.13 -12.83
CA TYR A 192 -3.37 -11.03 -12.26
C TYR A 192 -1.89 -11.37 -12.17
N VAL A 193 -1.53 -12.52 -11.59
CA VAL A 193 -0.15 -12.97 -11.45
C VAL A 193 0.50 -13.16 -12.83
N LYS A 194 -0.20 -13.80 -13.77
CA LYS A 194 0.29 -14.02 -15.12
C LYS A 194 0.59 -12.70 -15.84
N THR A 195 -0.38 -11.77 -15.86
CA THR A 195 -0.22 -10.47 -16.53
C THR A 195 0.80 -9.56 -15.86
N TYR A 196 0.90 -9.59 -14.52
CA TYR A 196 1.92 -8.88 -13.78
C TYR A 196 3.33 -9.34 -14.16
N ILE A 197 3.53 -10.65 -14.24
CA ILE A 197 4.84 -11.22 -14.62
C ILE A 197 5.18 -10.88 -16.06
N GLU A 198 4.24 -11.08 -16.99
CA GLU A 198 4.48 -10.87 -18.42
C GLU A 198 4.81 -9.40 -18.74
N ARG A 199 4.18 -8.44 -18.10
CA ARG A 199 4.35 -7.02 -18.42
C ARG A 199 5.36 -6.30 -17.51
N ASP A 200 5.27 -6.49 -16.20
CA ASP A 200 6.07 -5.66 -15.28
C ASP A 200 7.41 -6.30 -14.95
N VAL A 201 7.44 -7.62 -14.77
CA VAL A 201 8.66 -8.32 -14.35
C VAL A 201 9.61 -8.53 -15.50
N ARG A 202 9.13 -8.97 -16.68
CA ARG A 202 9.98 -9.16 -17.88
C ARG A 202 10.70 -7.88 -18.27
N GLU A 203 9.98 -6.76 -18.27
CA GLU A 203 10.58 -5.48 -18.65
C GLU A 203 11.60 -4.95 -17.63
N LEU A 204 11.46 -5.29 -16.35
CA LEU A 204 12.33 -4.78 -15.29
C LEU A 204 13.57 -5.66 -15.04
N THR A 205 13.55 -6.92 -15.42
CA THR A 205 14.55 -7.87 -14.89
C THR A 205 15.36 -8.62 -15.94
N GLN A 206 15.05 -8.58 -17.24
CA GLN A 206 15.60 -9.56 -18.20
C GLN A 206 15.47 -10.99 -17.65
N VAL A 207 14.35 -11.32 -16.99
CA VAL A 207 14.18 -12.58 -16.27
C VAL A 207 14.07 -13.72 -17.26
N GLY A 208 15.13 -14.49 -17.40
CA GLY A 208 15.12 -15.77 -18.12
C GLY A 208 14.37 -16.88 -17.37
N ASP A 209 13.83 -16.60 -16.18
CA ASP A 209 13.20 -17.63 -15.34
C ASP A 209 11.96 -17.14 -14.60
N GLU A 210 10.86 -17.02 -15.34
CA GLU A 210 9.54 -16.65 -14.79
C GLU A 210 9.06 -17.64 -13.72
N VAL A 211 9.39 -18.92 -13.87
CA VAL A 211 8.99 -19.97 -12.92
C VAL A 211 9.63 -19.72 -11.55
N LYS A 212 10.90 -19.32 -11.53
CA LYS A 212 11.57 -18.98 -10.25
C LYS A 212 11.03 -17.70 -9.65
N PHE A 213 10.65 -16.72 -10.46
CA PHE A 213 10.01 -15.50 -9.93
C PHE A 213 8.66 -15.79 -9.28
N ILE A 214 7.83 -16.67 -9.89
CA ILE A 214 6.57 -17.12 -9.27
C ILE A 214 6.88 -17.84 -7.96
N LYS A 215 7.87 -18.74 -7.92
CA LYS A 215 8.29 -19.41 -6.68
C LYS A 215 8.74 -18.39 -5.62
N PHE A 216 9.46 -17.34 -6.02
CA PHE A 216 9.89 -16.28 -5.13
C PHE A 216 8.70 -15.50 -4.57
N MET A 217 7.69 -15.17 -5.38
CA MET A 217 6.45 -14.54 -4.91
C MET A 217 5.70 -15.43 -3.90
N ILE A 218 5.61 -16.74 -4.17
CA ILE A 218 4.99 -17.72 -3.26
C ILE A 218 5.76 -17.79 -1.93
N ALA A 219 7.09 -17.92 -1.98
CA ALA A 219 7.94 -17.96 -0.81
C ALA A 219 7.83 -16.64 -0.01
N THR A 220 7.78 -15.50 -0.68
CA THR A 220 7.59 -14.19 -0.05
C THR A 220 6.20 -14.09 0.62
N ALA A 221 5.15 -14.59 -0.02
CA ALA A 221 3.80 -14.60 0.55
C ALA A 221 3.68 -15.49 1.79
N SER A 222 4.41 -16.61 1.83
CA SER A 222 4.41 -17.52 2.97
C SER A 222 5.05 -16.96 4.24
N VAL A 223 5.80 -15.86 4.14
CA VAL A 223 6.46 -15.18 5.27
C VAL A 223 5.84 -13.80 5.57
N THR A 224 4.63 -13.52 5.06
CA THR A 224 3.92 -12.28 5.44
C THR A 224 3.72 -12.21 6.94
N GLY A 225 3.92 -11.02 7.54
CA GLY A 225 3.90 -10.82 8.99
C GLY A 225 5.17 -11.27 9.74
N GLN A 226 6.23 -11.69 9.01
CA GLN A 226 7.44 -12.22 9.63
C GLN A 226 8.67 -11.36 9.33
N LEU A 227 9.73 -11.53 10.13
CA LEU A 227 11.04 -10.96 9.84
C LEU A 227 11.58 -11.51 8.53
N LEU A 228 12.03 -10.62 7.66
CA LEU A 228 12.56 -10.97 6.36
C LEU A 228 13.91 -11.69 6.48
N ASN A 229 13.97 -12.95 6.07
CA ASN A 229 15.24 -13.68 5.88
C ASN A 229 15.46 -13.93 4.39
N LEU A 230 16.08 -12.94 3.73
CA LEU A 230 16.26 -12.99 2.29
C LEU A 230 17.20 -14.12 1.83
N THR A 231 18.19 -14.47 2.63
CA THR A 231 19.08 -15.60 2.37
C THR A 231 18.33 -16.93 2.36
N SER A 232 17.40 -17.12 3.31
CA SER A 232 16.53 -18.31 3.31
C SER A 232 15.63 -18.35 2.10
N LEU A 233 14.95 -17.23 1.78
CA LEU A 233 14.09 -17.15 0.60
C LEU A 233 14.86 -17.45 -0.70
N ALA A 234 16.06 -16.91 -0.84
CA ALA A 234 16.92 -17.15 -2.01
C ALA A 234 17.27 -18.64 -2.16
N ARG A 235 17.66 -19.28 -1.05
CA ARG A 235 17.99 -20.71 -1.00
C ARG A 235 16.77 -21.58 -1.36
N ASP A 236 15.62 -21.30 -0.79
CA ASP A 236 14.39 -22.10 -0.96
C ASP A 236 13.85 -22.02 -2.40
N VAL A 237 14.12 -20.91 -3.10
CA VAL A 237 13.77 -20.70 -4.51
C VAL A 237 14.85 -21.22 -5.49
N GLY A 238 16.10 -21.37 -5.03
CA GLY A 238 17.23 -21.74 -5.85
C GLY A 238 17.76 -20.59 -6.71
N ILE A 239 17.91 -19.40 -6.10
CA ILE A 239 18.46 -18.17 -6.72
C ILE A 239 19.57 -17.57 -5.84
N SER A 240 20.36 -16.66 -6.41
CA SER A 240 21.34 -15.90 -5.63
C SER A 240 20.66 -14.87 -4.72
N VAL A 241 21.28 -14.50 -3.60
CA VAL A 241 20.81 -13.45 -2.70
C VAL A 241 20.66 -12.13 -3.45
N THR A 242 21.60 -11.77 -4.31
CA THR A 242 21.54 -10.56 -5.15
C THR A 242 20.31 -10.56 -6.08
N THR A 243 19.94 -11.74 -6.63
CA THR A 243 18.72 -11.88 -7.44
C THR A 243 17.49 -11.68 -6.57
N ALA A 244 17.46 -12.27 -5.37
CA ALA A 244 16.38 -12.12 -4.43
C ALA A 244 16.20 -10.65 -3.97
N GLU A 245 17.30 -9.92 -3.72
CA GLU A 245 17.27 -8.47 -3.40
C GLU A 245 16.64 -7.66 -4.53
N ARG A 246 17.06 -7.90 -5.76
CA ARG A 246 16.49 -7.23 -6.94
C ARG A 246 15.01 -7.54 -7.11
N TRP A 247 14.61 -8.79 -6.96
CA TRP A 247 13.20 -9.20 -7.08
C TRP A 247 12.33 -8.66 -5.95
N LEU A 248 12.84 -8.66 -4.72
CA LEU A 248 12.16 -8.03 -3.60
C LEU A 248 11.97 -6.52 -3.83
N SER A 249 13.00 -5.83 -4.34
CA SER A 249 12.91 -4.41 -4.69
C SER A 249 11.80 -4.14 -5.72
N ILE A 250 11.57 -5.04 -6.68
CA ILE A 250 10.46 -4.93 -7.63
C ILE A 250 9.12 -5.06 -6.90
N LEU A 251 8.95 -6.06 -6.03
CA LEU A 251 7.70 -6.24 -5.28
C LEU A 251 7.39 -5.04 -4.38
N VAL A 252 8.41 -4.45 -3.74
CA VAL A 252 8.27 -3.26 -2.90
C VAL A 252 7.90 -2.04 -3.73
N THR A 253 8.63 -1.77 -4.80
CA THR A 253 8.38 -0.59 -5.64
C THR A 253 7.09 -0.68 -6.44
N SER A 254 6.57 -1.89 -6.67
CA SER A 254 5.25 -2.11 -7.28
C SER A 254 4.11 -2.09 -6.25
N ASN A 255 4.39 -1.78 -4.98
CA ASN A 255 3.43 -1.82 -3.88
C ASN A 255 2.69 -3.18 -3.74
N ILE A 256 3.36 -4.29 -4.04
CA ILE A 256 2.86 -5.65 -3.75
C ILE A 256 3.15 -6.00 -2.30
N VAL A 257 4.35 -5.64 -1.82
CA VAL A 257 4.76 -5.83 -0.43
C VAL A 257 5.23 -4.52 0.20
N TYR A 258 5.10 -4.46 1.50
CA TYR A 258 5.62 -3.38 2.35
C TYR A 258 6.64 -3.95 3.33
N LEU A 259 7.73 -3.23 3.54
CA LEU A 259 8.76 -3.59 4.51
C LEU A 259 8.64 -2.67 5.73
N LEU A 260 8.02 -3.18 6.79
CA LEU A 260 7.91 -2.47 8.06
C LEU A 260 9.26 -2.48 8.77
N LYS A 261 9.83 -1.30 9.00
CA LYS A 261 11.16 -1.13 9.61
C LYS A 261 11.07 -1.28 11.13
N PRO A 262 12.12 -1.79 11.79
CA PRO A 262 12.16 -1.79 13.24
C PRO A 262 12.37 -0.37 13.78
N TYR A 263 11.75 -0.09 14.93
CA TYR A 263 12.01 1.16 15.65
C TYR A 263 13.40 1.14 16.27
N ALA A 264 14.11 2.25 16.16
CA ALA A 264 15.35 2.52 16.89
C ALA A 264 15.51 4.04 17.10
N ASN A 265 16.03 4.48 18.23
CA ASN A 265 16.24 5.90 18.50
C ASN A 265 17.21 6.59 17.53
N ASN A 266 18.07 5.80 16.88
CA ASN A 266 19.01 6.29 15.87
C ASN A 266 18.48 5.90 14.47
N VAL A 267 18.25 6.89 13.62
CA VAL A 267 17.71 6.73 12.25
C VAL A 267 18.58 5.78 11.41
N LEU A 268 19.91 5.84 11.55
CA LEU A 268 20.82 4.94 10.85
C LEU A 268 20.64 3.48 11.29
N LYS A 269 20.35 3.23 12.57
CA LYS A 269 20.09 1.88 13.08
C LYS A 269 18.74 1.34 12.58
N ARG A 270 17.75 2.21 12.33
CA ARG A 270 16.46 1.80 11.70
C ARG A 270 16.67 1.27 10.28
N ALA A 271 17.61 1.84 9.53
CA ALA A 271 17.88 1.46 8.15
C ALA A 271 18.63 0.11 7.99
N VAL A 272 19.32 -0.34 9.05
CA VAL A 272 20.23 -1.51 8.99
C VAL A 272 19.62 -2.78 9.58
N LYS A 273 18.55 -2.67 10.39
CA LYS A 273 17.90 -3.84 11.00
C LYS A 273 16.94 -4.53 10.03
N THR A 274 16.79 -5.85 10.18
CA THR A 274 15.88 -6.69 9.40
C THR A 274 14.43 -6.22 9.53
N PRO A 275 13.73 -5.89 8.43
CA PRO A 275 12.32 -5.49 8.48
C PRO A 275 11.39 -6.71 8.61
N LYS A 276 10.13 -6.47 9.02
CA LYS A 276 9.02 -7.40 8.78
C LYS A 276 8.43 -7.17 7.38
N LEU A 277 7.99 -8.23 6.73
CA LEU A 277 7.41 -8.18 5.39
C LEU A 277 5.89 -8.36 5.45
N TYR A 278 5.15 -7.49 4.75
CA TYR A 278 3.70 -7.57 4.64
C TYR A 278 3.23 -7.45 3.19
N PHE A 279 2.33 -8.32 2.76
CA PHE A 279 1.61 -8.13 1.52
C PHE A 279 0.57 -7.01 1.69
N LEU A 280 0.47 -6.09 0.72
CA LEU A 280 -0.51 -5.01 0.75
C LEU A 280 -1.90 -5.43 0.25
N ASP A 281 -1.99 -6.61 -0.37
CA ASP A 281 -3.23 -7.28 -0.72
C ASP A 281 -3.25 -8.70 -0.15
N THR A 282 -4.13 -8.94 0.83
CA THR A 282 -4.23 -10.23 1.50
C THR A 282 -4.83 -11.32 0.60
N GLY A 283 -5.66 -10.94 -0.39
CA GLY A 283 -6.21 -11.88 -1.36
C GLY A 283 -5.16 -12.46 -2.29
N LEU A 284 -4.22 -11.62 -2.75
CA LEU A 284 -3.07 -12.08 -3.53
C LEU A 284 -2.19 -13.02 -2.69
N ALA A 285 -1.92 -12.67 -1.42
CA ALA A 285 -1.17 -13.54 -0.52
C ALA A 285 -1.87 -14.88 -0.30
N ALA A 286 -3.19 -14.88 -0.10
CA ALA A 286 -3.99 -16.09 0.08
C ALA A 286 -3.97 -16.98 -1.19
N TYR A 287 -4.06 -16.37 -2.38
CA TYR A 287 -3.96 -17.07 -3.65
C TYR A 287 -2.59 -17.76 -3.82
N LEU A 288 -1.51 -17.03 -3.58
CA LEU A 288 -0.15 -17.53 -3.72
C LEU A 288 0.15 -18.67 -2.73
N THR A 289 -0.36 -18.59 -1.50
CA THR A 289 -0.18 -19.59 -0.44
C THR A 289 -1.25 -20.67 -0.42
N LYS A 290 -2.15 -20.70 -1.40
CA LYS A 290 -3.17 -21.74 -1.60
C LYS A 290 -4.20 -21.85 -0.49
N TRP A 291 -4.54 -20.75 0.18
CA TRP A 291 -5.69 -20.68 1.08
C TRP A 291 -6.97 -20.51 0.24
N THR A 292 -7.60 -21.62 -0.12
CA THR A 292 -8.65 -21.66 -1.16
C THR A 292 -9.98 -21.04 -0.77
N THR A 293 -10.26 -20.93 0.54
CA THR A 293 -11.49 -20.30 1.05
C THR A 293 -11.23 -19.53 2.34
N ALA A 294 -12.09 -18.55 2.63
CA ALA A 294 -12.06 -17.81 3.89
C ALA A 294 -12.16 -18.73 5.12
N ALA A 295 -12.96 -19.79 5.04
CA ALA A 295 -13.12 -20.76 6.11
C ALA A 295 -11.83 -21.55 6.41
N VAL A 296 -11.11 -21.95 5.36
CA VAL A 296 -9.81 -22.64 5.50
C VAL A 296 -8.75 -21.68 6.04
N LEU A 297 -8.70 -20.44 5.54
CA LEU A 297 -7.75 -19.43 5.99
C LEU A 297 -7.93 -19.09 7.48
N LYS A 298 -9.16 -18.77 7.92
CA LYS A 298 -9.43 -18.32 9.31
C LYS A 298 -9.08 -19.36 10.37
N ASN A 299 -9.12 -20.64 10.00
CA ASN A 299 -8.80 -21.78 10.87
C ASN A 299 -7.38 -22.34 10.64
N GLY A 300 -6.68 -21.83 9.64
CA GLY A 300 -5.35 -22.29 9.25
C GLY A 300 -4.22 -21.74 10.12
N ALA A 301 -3.04 -22.35 9.98
CA ALA A 301 -1.85 -21.95 10.73
C ALA A 301 -1.42 -20.50 10.49
N MET A 302 -1.72 -19.92 9.31
CA MET A 302 -1.36 -18.54 8.97
C MET A 302 -2.45 -17.51 9.34
N ALA A 303 -3.55 -17.92 9.98
CA ALA A 303 -4.66 -17.00 10.28
C ALA A 303 -4.22 -15.76 11.09
N GLY A 304 -3.33 -15.92 12.07
CA GLY A 304 -2.76 -14.80 12.84
C GLY A 304 -1.99 -13.83 11.94
N ALA A 305 -1.08 -14.35 11.12
CA ALA A 305 -0.27 -13.56 10.20
C ALA A 305 -1.13 -12.84 9.14
N PHE A 306 -2.19 -13.45 8.64
CA PHE A 306 -3.11 -12.81 7.70
C PHE A 306 -3.95 -11.71 8.34
N PHE A 307 -4.40 -11.92 9.59
CA PHE A 307 -5.10 -10.88 10.34
C PHE A 307 -4.18 -9.66 10.58
N GLU A 308 -2.95 -9.89 11.05
CA GLU A 308 -1.93 -8.85 11.24
C GLU A 308 -1.62 -8.14 9.93
N THR A 309 -1.40 -8.90 8.83
CA THR A 309 -1.14 -8.34 7.49
C THR A 309 -2.29 -7.45 7.02
N PHE A 310 -3.54 -7.87 7.22
CA PHE A 310 -4.71 -7.08 6.87
C PHE A 310 -4.76 -5.77 7.66
N VAL A 311 -4.58 -5.81 8.98
CA VAL A 311 -4.58 -4.63 9.85
C VAL A 311 -3.48 -3.64 9.43
N ILE A 312 -2.25 -4.13 9.23
CA ILE A 312 -1.11 -3.31 8.77
C ILE A 312 -1.41 -2.68 7.41
N ALA A 313 -1.94 -3.45 6.45
CA ALA A 313 -2.29 -2.94 5.13
C ALA A 313 -3.38 -1.85 5.21
N GLU A 314 -4.42 -2.02 6.04
CA GLU A 314 -5.47 -1.02 6.24
C GLU A 314 -4.92 0.26 6.87
N ILE A 315 -4.04 0.15 7.86
CA ILE A 315 -3.36 1.31 8.46
C ILE A 315 -2.51 2.02 7.40
N ILE A 316 -1.69 1.32 6.62
CA ILE A 316 -0.88 1.92 5.54
C ILE A 316 -1.77 2.65 4.54
N LYS A 317 -2.89 2.04 4.10
CA LYS A 317 -3.85 2.68 3.20
C LYS A 317 -4.40 3.98 3.78
N SER A 318 -4.67 4.03 5.10
CA SER A 318 -5.15 5.26 5.75
C SER A 318 -4.14 6.41 5.64
N TYR A 319 -2.84 6.13 5.74
CA TYR A 319 -1.77 7.13 5.57
C TYR A 319 -1.58 7.54 4.10
N TYR A 320 -1.56 6.58 3.18
CA TYR A 320 -1.42 6.88 1.75
C TYR A 320 -2.60 7.72 1.25
N ASN A 321 -3.80 7.47 1.75
CA ASN A 321 -4.99 8.25 1.44
C ASN A 321 -4.93 9.70 2.00
N GLN A 322 -3.99 10.00 2.90
CA GLN A 322 -3.65 11.36 3.34
C GLN A 322 -2.43 11.95 2.59
N GLY A 323 -1.89 11.24 1.60
CA GLY A 323 -0.70 11.67 0.85
C GLY A 323 0.61 11.47 1.59
N ILE A 324 0.61 10.71 2.67
CA ILE A 324 1.83 10.40 3.46
C ILE A 324 2.50 9.18 2.82
N ALA A 325 3.48 9.42 1.96
CA ALA A 325 4.17 8.36 1.19
C ALA A 325 5.06 7.46 2.07
N GLU A 326 5.58 8.00 3.17
CA GLU A 326 6.37 7.26 4.17
C GLU A 326 5.65 7.34 5.51
N PRO A 327 4.70 6.43 5.79
CA PRO A 327 4.01 6.40 7.07
C PRO A 327 4.99 6.20 8.24
N PRO A 328 4.82 6.89 9.36
CA PRO A 328 5.70 6.78 10.53
C PRO A 328 5.40 5.51 11.33
N LEU A 329 5.48 4.37 10.66
CA LEU A 329 5.13 3.04 11.15
C LEU A 329 6.40 2.19 11.36
N TYR A 330 6.48 1.55 12.49
CA TYR A 330 7.59 0.69 12.88
C TYR A 330 7.07 -0.51 13.65
N PHE A 331 7.91 -1.55 13.82
CA PHE A 331 7.72 -2.56 14.84
C PHE A 331 8.86 -2.44 15.87
N TYR A 332 8.67 -3.02 17.04
CA TYR A 332 9.75 -3.12 18.03
C TYR A 332 10.10 -4.59 18.26
N ARG A 333 11.41 -4.85 18.37
CA ARG A 333 11.91 -6.13 18.84
C ARG A 333 13.31 -5.93 19.46
N ASP A 334 13.50 -6.44 20.65
CA ASP A 334 14.77 -6.41 21.35
C ASP A 334 15.53 -7.75 21.32
N LYS A 335 16.65 -7.81 22.02
CA LYS A 335 17.47 -9.02 22.13
C LYS A 335 16.84 -10.08 23.02
N GLU A 336 15.92 -9.71 23.88
CA GLU A 336 15.18 -10.58 24.79
C GLU A 336 13.91 -11.11 24.16
N HIS A 337 13.73 -10.84 22.84
CA HIS A 337 12.57 -11.23 22.04
C HIS A 337 11.24 -10.58 22.48
N GLN A 338 11.31 -9.47 23.26
CA GLN A 338 10.11 -8.66 23.46
C GLN A 338 9.75 -7.99 22.14
N GLU A 339 8.51 -8.14 21.71
CA GLU A 339 8.05 -7.64 20.43
C GLU A 339 6.77 -6.82 20.59
N ILE A 340 6.67 -5.73 19.83
CA ILE A 340 5.44 -4.95 19.62
C ILE A 340 5.18 -4.95 18.12
N ASP A 341 4.00 -5.44 17.73
CA ASP A 341 3.65 -5.65 16.32
C ASP A 341 3.72 -4.36 15.51
N LEU A 342 3.20 -3.26 16.07
CA LEU A 342 3.23 -1.94 15.42
C LEU A 342 3.47 -0.83 16.43
N LEU A 343 4.35 0.10 16.06
CA LEU A 343 4.52 1.41 16.68
C LEU A 343 4.15 2.49 15.67
N ILE A 344 3.30 3.42 16.05
CA ILE A 344 3.05 4.64 15.30
C ILE A 344 3.78 5.77 15.99
N GLU A 345 4.60 6.52 15.25
CA GLU A 345 5.31 7.70 15.78
C GLU A 345 4.59 8.97 15.32
N ASP A 346 4.12 9.76 16.26
CA ASP A 346 3.54 11.06 15.97
C ASP A 346 4.03 12.11 16.96
N ASN A 347 4.68 13.15 16.45
CA ASN A 347 5.20 14.28 17.24
C ASN A 347 6.05 13.87 18.48
N GLY A 348 6.87 12.83 18.35
CA GLY A 348 7.72 12.34 19.44
C GLY A 348 7.02 11.42 20.45
N VAL A 349 5.75 11.10 20.19
CA VAL A 349 4.97 10.12 20.97
C VAL A 349 4.92 8.80 20.21
N LEU A 350 5.11 7.68 20.90
CA LEU A 350 4.99 6.33 20.34
C LEU A 350 3.69 5.67 20.83
N TYR A 351 2.90 5.21 19.90
CA TYR A 351 1.63 4.53 20.11
C TYR A 351 1.81 3.02 19.83
N PRO A 352 1.92 2.17 20.87
CA PRO A 352 2.13 0.73 20.69
C PRO A 352 0.83 -0.01 20.41
N LEU A 353 0.88 -0.97 19.49
CA LEU A 353 -0.27 -1.77 19.07
C LEU A 353 0.11 -3.23 18.90
N GLU A 354 -0.77 -4.11 19.38
CA GLU A 354 -0.77 -5.55 19.15
C GLU A 354 -1.97 -5.96 18.30
N MET A 355 -1.83 -7.03 17.51
CA MET A 355 -2.90 -7.56 16.67
C MET A 355 -3.28 -8.99 17.08
N LYS A 356 -4.55 -9.19 17.44
CA LYS A 356 -5.07 -10.51 17.85
C LYS A 356 -6.32 -10.87 17.07
N LYS A 357 -6.32 -12.01 16.39
CA LYS A 357 -7.45 -12.46 15.56
C LYS A 357 -8.70 -12.89 16.34
N HIS A 358 -8.66 -12.92 17.66
CA HIS A 358 -9.75 -13.33 18.54
C HIS A 358 -10.37 -12.14 19.28
N ALA A 359 -11.49 -12.36 19.96
CA ALA A 359 -12.29 -11.31 20.61
C ALA A 359 -12.07 -11.22 22.13
N ASP A 360 -11.07 -11.90 22.70
CA ASP A 360 -10.76 -11.88 24.13
C ASP A 360 -9.30 -11.49 24.43
N PRO A 361 -8.90 -10.25 24.09
CA PRO A 361 -7.55 -9.77 24.38
C PRO A 361 -7.33 -9.69 25.90
N LYS A 362 -6.09 -9.99 26.32
CA LYS A 362 -5.70 -10.01 27.73
C LYS A 362 -4.72 -8.89 28.05
N VAL A 363 -4.66 -8.50 29.32
CA VAL A 363 -3.67 -7.53 29.80
C VAL A 363 -2.23 -7.98 29.50
N SER A 364 -1.99 -9.30 29.45
CA SER A 364 -0.67 -9.85 29.09
C SER A 364 -0.25 -9.52 27.65
N ASP A 365 -1.19 -9.23 26.75
CA ASP A 365 -0.90 -8.93 25.35
C ASP A 365 -0.21 -7.57 25.20
N THR A 366 -0.39 -6.66 26.16
CA THR A 366 0.27 -5.33 26.17
C THR A 366 1.53 -5.29 27.04
N LYS A 367 1.99 -6.43 27.56
CA LYS A 367 3.14 -6.46 28.51
C LYS A 367 4.41 -5.84 27.91
N ALA A 368 4.65 -6.08 26.62
CA ALA A 368 5.83 -5.56 25.93
C ALA A 368 5.84 -4.02 25.81
N PHE A 369 4.69 -3.35 25.95
CA PHE A 369 4.59 -1.89 25.80
C PHE A 369 5.39 -1.15 26.88
N ALA A 370 5.57 -1.76 28.05
CA ALA A 370 6.35 -1.18 29.15
C ALA A 370 7.82 -0.92 28.79
N VAL A 371 8.36 -1.58 27.74
CA VAL A 371 9.72 -1.33 27.28
C VAL A 371 9.91 0.11 26.80
N LEU A 372 8.85 0.74 26.27
CA LEU A 372 8.89 2.11 25.77
C LEU A 372 9.10 3.12 26.90
N ASP A 373 8.61 2.83 28.11
CA ASP A 373 8.74 3.68 29.29
C ASP A 373 10.22 3.77 29.77
N SER A 374 11.05 2.82 29.36
CA SER A 374 12.48 2.77 29.70
C SER A 374 13.39 3.47 28.68
N ILE A 375 12.83 3.93 27.53
CA ILE A 375 13.60 4.54 26.44
C ILE A 375 13.72 6.06 26.69
N PRO A 376 14.94 6.61 26.94
CA PRO A 376 15.10 8.04 27.21
C PRO A 376 14.60 8.91 26.04
N GLY A 377 13.85 9.96 26.37
CA GLY A 377 13.35 10.93 25.38
C GLY A 377 12.15 10.45 24.56
N ILE A 378 11.56 9.31 24.90
CA ILE A 378 10.33 8.80 24.31
C ILE A 378 9.16 9.03 25.27
N GLN A 379 8.07 9.52 24.72
CA GLN A 379 6.77 9.55 25.39
C GLN A 379 5.92 8.41 24.83
N ARG A 380 5.38 7.57 25.72
CA ARG A 380 4.40 6.55 25.33
C ARG A 380 3.01 7.16 25.29
N GLY A 381 2.33 7.01 24.14
CA GLY A 381 0.93 7.36 23.96
C GLY A 381 -0.02 6.23 24.39
N CYS A 382 -1.30 6.40 24.06
CA CYS A 382 -2.30 5.35 24.21
C CYS A 382 -1.92 4.14 23.33
N GLY A 383 -1.85 2.97 23.95
CA GLY A 383 -1.63 1.70 23.25
C GLY A 383 -2.93 0.91 23.09
N GLY A 384 -2.82 -0.27 22.49
CA GLY A 384 -3.97 -1.16 22.47
C GLY A 384 -3.79 -2.46 21.69
N VAL A 385 -4.79 -3.30 21.84
CA VAL A 385 -4.91 -4.56 21.11
C VAL A 385 -6.00 -4.42 20.06
N ILE A 386 -5.61 -4.41 18.79
CA ILE A 386 -6.55 -4.42 17.66
C ILE A 386 -7.05 -5.86 17.49
N CYS A 387 -8.35 -6.06 17.59
CA CYS A 387 -8.93 -7.41 17.60
C CYS A 387 -10.36 -7.44 17.04
N THR A 388 -10.98 -8.61 17.09
CA THR A 388 -12.35 -8.83 16.59
C THR A 388 -13.44 -8.62 17.67
N TYR A 389 -13.08 -8.11 18.85
CA TYR A 389 -14.06 -7.66 19.82
C TYR A 389 -14.80 -6.43 19.30
N ASP A 390 -16.08 -6.28 19.60
CA ASP A 390 -16.96 -5.28 18.98
C ASP A 390 -16.98 -3.92 19.70
N LYS A 391 -16.41 -3.81 20.90
CA LYS A 391 -16.46 -2.59 21.73
C LYS A 391 -15.09 -2.01 22.01
N LEU A 392 -14.97 -0.70 21.85
CA LEU A 392 -13.81 0.05 22.32
C LEU A 392 -13.90 0.20 23.84
N VAL A 393 -13.03 -0.50 24.56
CA VAL A 393 -13.00 -0.47 26.02
C VAL A 393 -11.56 -0.31 26.52
N THR A 394 -11.40 0.15 27.75
CA THR A 394 -10.07 0.20 28.40
C THR A 394 -9.68 -1.21 28.82
N LEU A 395 -8.48 -1.63 28.45
CA LEU A 395 -7.90 -2.91 28.83
C LEU A 395 -7.12 -2.76 30.14
N LYS A 396 -6.20 -1.78 30.20
CA LYS A 396 -5.40 -1.45 31.37
C LYS A 396 -4.79 -0.04 31.18
N ASP A 397 -4.82 0.79 32.21
CA ASP A 397 -4.26 2.16 32.19
C ASP A 397 -4.68 2.94 30.92
N ASN A 398 -3.72 3.27 30.06
CA ASN A 398 -3.95 3.92 28.76
C ASN A 398 -4.15 2.94 27.61
N ASP A 399 -4.06 1.62 27.85
CA ASP A 399 -4.20 0.63 26.78
C ASP A 399 -5.66 0.26 26.52
N LYS A 400 -6.04 0.13 25.28
CA LYS A 400 -7.41 -0.11 24.81
C LYS A 400 -7.56 -1.47 24.13
N VAL A 401 -8.75 -2.05 24.23
CA VAL A 401 -9.24 -3.01 23.25
C VAL A 401 -9.79 -2.23 22.09
N ILE A 402 -9.23 -2.37 20.90
CA ILE A 402 -9.58 -1.58 19.73
C ILE A 402 -10.27 -2.51 18.72
N PRO A 403 -11.60 -2.35 18.50
CA PRO A 403 -12.26 -3.08 17.43
C PRO A 403 -11.64 -2.76 16.06
N ILE A 404 -11.46 -3.77 15.22
CA ILE A 404 -10.93 -3.58 13.86
C ILE A 404 -11.73 -2.57 13.03
N ALA A 405 -13.02 -2.37 13.32
CA ALA A 405 -13.86 -1.40 12.65
C ALA A 405 -13.39 0.07 12.82
N TYR A 406 -12.53 0.36 13.80
CA TYR A 406 -11.97 1.70 13.99
C TYR A 406 -10.83 2.04 13.02
N ILE A 407 -10.26 1.04 12.33
CA ILE A 407 -9.17 1.23 11.38
C ILE A 407 -9.66 1.75 10.03
#